data_e3af1bc6aea238287f16d873e51bfa8b
#
_entry.id   e3af1bc6aea238287f16d873e51bfa8b
#
_cell.length_a   1.000
_cell.length_b   1.000
_cell.length_c   1.000
_cell.angle_alpha   90.00
_cell.angle_beta   90.00
_cell.angle_gamma   90.00
#
_symmetry.space_group_name_H-M   'P 1'
#
loop_
_entity.id
_entity.type
_entity.pdbx_description
1 polymer ?
#
loop_
_entity_poly.entity_id
_entity_poly.type
_entity_poly.pdbx_seq_one_letter_code
_entity_poly.pdbx_strand_id
1 'polypeptide(L)'
;MADFTNEIKKRRTFAIISHPDAGKTTLTEKFLLYGGAINQAGSVKGKATAKHAVSDWMEIEKERGISVTSSVLQFEYGGYCINILDTPGHQDFSEDTYRTLMAADSAVMVIDGSKGVEAQTRKLFKVCVMRHIPIFTFINKMDREAMDTFELLDDIEKELGIATCPINWPIGSGKEFRGVFDRDTRELEIFSDTKKGTTVGEVRKAPIDSEEAKQIVTQEQYEKLEEEIELLDGASAEFDQELVSKGELSPVFFGSALTNFGVETFLQHFLRMTTSPLPRMSDKGLIDPMKEKEFSAFEFKIQANMNKAHRDRIAFMRICSGEFDAGMDVYHIQGGKKVRLSQPQQLMASERKMIDKAYGGDIIGVFDPGIFSIGDTLTNSPEKFAYEGIPTFAPEHFARVRQVDTMKIKQFIKGINQIAQEGAIQIFQEFNTGMEEIIVGVVGVLQFDVLKYRLENEYNVEIRMDTLPYEHIRWIENDNIDMDRLVGTSDMKKIKDLKDRPLLLFVNSWSIRMVLERNEGLVLSEFGRS
;
A
#
# COMPACT_ATOMS: atom_id res chain seq x y z
N MET A 1 4.89 33.17 -11.98
CA MET A 1 4.09 32.02 -11.58
C MET A 1 4.89 30.77 -11.93
N ALA A 2 5.36 30.03 -10.92
CA ALA A 2 5.86 28.70 -11.20
C ALA A 2 4.74 27.98 -11.95
N ASP A 3 5.08 27.31 -13.04
CA ASP A 3 4.09 26.66 -13.87
C ASP A 3 3.52 25.51 -13.04
N PHE A 4 2.33 25.70 -12.47
CA PHE A 4 1.56 24.76 -11.67
C PHE A 4 1.57 23.35 -12.27
N THR A 5 1.39 23.27 -13.58
CA THR A 5 1.40 22.00 -14.30
C THR A 5 2.77 21.30 -14.26
N ASN A 6 3.87 22.07 -14.30
CA ASN A 6 5.22 21.52 -14.19
C ASN A 6 5.49 20.93 -12.80
N GLU A 7 4.98 21.55 -11.76
CA GLU A 7 5.07 21.01 -10.42
C GLU A 7 4.34 19.66 -10.30
N ILE A 8 3.12 19.55 -10.84
CA ILE A 8 2.39 18.28 -10.86
C ILE A 8 3.12 17.20 -11.68
N LYS A 9 3.64 17.55 -12.85
CA LYS A 9 4.38 16.62 -13.72
C LYS A 9 5.62 16.00 -13.08
N LYS A 10 6.22 16.65 -12.11
CA LYS A 10 7.37 16.11 -11.35
C LYS A 10 6.97 15.05 -10.33
N ARG A 11 5.69 14.95 -9.92
CA ARG A 11 5.26 14.04 -8.86
C ARG A 11 5.14 12.62 -9.37
N ARG A 12 5.64 11.70 -8.55
CA ARG A 12 5.55 10.25 -8.75
C ARG A 12 5.10 9.61 -7.45
N THR A 13 3.87 9.11 -7.44
CA THR A 13 3.28 8.50 -6.25
C THR A 13 2.93 7.05 -6.58
N PHE A 14 3.67 6.13 -5.98
CA PHE A 14 3.50 4.72 -6.26
C PHE A 14 3.51 3.87 -4.99
N ALA A 15 2.81 2.76 -5.06
CA ALA A 15 2.82 1.75 -4.01
C ALA A 15 3.79 0.62 -4.35
N ILE A 16 4.37 0.02 -3.33
CA ILE A 16 5.17 -1.19 -3.48
C ILE A 16 4.36 -2.37 -2.93
N ILE A 17 4.10 -3.35 -3.79
CA ILE A 17 3.32 -4.54 -3.48
C ILE A 17 4.16 -5.80 -3.65
N SER A 18 3.94 -6.79 -2.80
CA SER A 18 4.64 -8.08 -2.89
C SER A 18 4.00 -9.15 -2.01
N HIS A 19 4.41 -10.39 -2.25
CA HIS A 19 4.28 -11.44 -1.23
C HIS A 19 5.22 -11.15 -0.04
N PRO A 20 4.90 -11.61 1.19
CA PRO A 20 5.82 -11.53 2.32
C PRO A 20 7.21 -12.09 1.98
N ASP A 21 8.24 -11.47 2.51
CA ASP A 21 9.65 -11.86 2.29
C ASP A 21 10.20 -11.71 0.84
N ALA A 22 9.45 -11.22 -0.14
CA ALA A 22 9.96 -10.97 -1.49
C ALA A 22 11.04 -9.85 -1.54
N GLY A 23 11.19 -9.08 -0.45
CA GLY A 23 12.22 -8.05 -0.32
C GLY A 23 11.73 -6.63 -0.53
N LYS A 24 10.42 -6.41 -0.39
CA LYS A 24 9.77 -5.10 -0.51
C LYS A 24 10.43 -4.03 0.35
N THR A 25 10.48 -4.24 1.67
CA THR A 25 11.07 -3.30 2.63
C THR A 25 12.55 -3.02 2.33
N THR A 26 13.30 -4.03 1.88
CA THR A 26 14.68 -3.85 1.45
C THR A 26 14.76 -2.95 0.23
N LEU A 27 13.90 -3.13 -0.77
CA LEU A 27 13.86 -2.28 -1.96
C LEU A 27 13.47 -0.84 -1.62
N THR A 28 12.48 -0.63 -0.74
CA THR A 28 12.08 0.69 -0.22
C THR A 28 13.28 1.41 0.42
N GLU A 29 14.03 0.74 1.29
CA GLU A 29 15.24 1.29 1.93
C GLU A 29 16.31 1.69 0.91
N LYS A 30 16.43 0.94 -0.20
CA LYS A 30 17.37 1.28 -1.27
C LYS A 30 16.94 2.52 -2.06
N PHE A 31 15.66 2.69 -2.32
CA PHE A 31 15.17 3.92 -2.93
C PHE A 31 15.46 5.15 -2.07
N LEU A 32 15.27 5.05 -0.75
CA LEU A 32 15.65 6.11 0.19
C LEU A 32 17.16 6.37 0.20
N LEU A 33 17.97 5.32 0.08
CA LEU A 33 19.43 5.44 0.01
C LEU A 33 19.88 6.19 -1.25
N TYR A 34 19.35 5.80 -2.42
CA TYR A 34 19.65 6.46 -3.69
C TYR A 34 19.12 7.90 -3.73
N GLY A 35 17.98 8.16 -3.10
CA GLY A 35 17.42 9.50 -2.94
C GLY A 35 18.16 10.37 -1.92
N GLY A 36 19.20 9.83 -1.24
CA GLY A 36 19.94 10.57 -0.21
C GLY A 36 19.14 10.87 1.06
N ALA A 37 17.95 10.28 1.20
CA ALA A 37 17.08 10.46 2.37
C ALA A 37 17.62 9.71 3.60
N ILE A 38 18.42 8.66 3.39
CA ILE A 38 19.16 7.93 4.43
C ILE A 38 20.61 7.71 4.00
N ASN A 39 21.52 7.71 4.96
CA ASN A 39 22.95 7.50 4.69
C ASN A 39 23.34 6.02 4.61
N GLN A 40 22.56 5.14 5.21
CA GLN A 40 22.75 3.68 5.22
C GLN A 40 21.42 2.99 5.28
N ALA A 41 21.21 2.01 4.41
CA ALA A 41 20.01 1.18 4.45
C ALA A 41 20.01 0.25 5.68
N GLY A 42 18.85 0.10 6.30
CA GLY A 42 18.61 -0.83 7.39
C GLY A 42 18.46 -2.28 6.91
N SER A 43 18.39 -3.23 7.84
CA SER A 43 18.16 -4.65 7.56
C SER A 43 16.93 -5.15 8.29
N VAL A 44 16.03 -5.83 7.57
CA VAL A 44 14.80 -6.44 8.12
C VAL A 44 15.12 -7.69 8.98
N LYS A 45 16.21 -8.41 8.66
CA LYS A 45 16.65 -9.60 9.41
C LYS A 45 18.01 -9.34 10.06
N GLY A 46 18.02 -8.79 11.26
CA GLY A 46 19.24 -8.54 12.04
C GLY A 46 19.09 -8.97 13.49
N LYS A 47 20.20 -9.47 14.09
CA LYS A 47 20.32 -9.64 15.55
C LYS A 47 20.08 -8.29 16.22
N ALA A 48 19.67 -8.27 17.48
CA ALA A 48 19.26 -7.12 18.32
C ALA A 48 20.12 -5.84 18.28
N THR A 49 21.20 -5.80 17.50
CA THR A 49 22.09 -4.65 17.30
C THR A 49 22.02 -4.04 15.89
N ALA A 50 21.18 -4.58 14.98
CA ALA A 50 21.06 -4.04 13.63
C ALA A 50 20.06 -2.88 13.57
N LYS A 51 20.35 -1.86 12.75
CA LYS A 51 19.41 -0.79 12.43
C LYS A 51 18.18 -1.37 11.77
N HIS A 52 16.99 -1.14 12.34
CA HIS A 52 15.72 -1.53 11.73
C HIS A 52 15.41 -0.65 10.51
N ALA A 53 14.55 -1.16 9.62
CA ALA A 53 14.08 -0.41 8.47
C ALA A 53 13.31 0.86 8.92
N VAL A 54 13.45 1.93 8.14
CA VAL A 54 12.77 3.21 8.43
C VAL A 54 11.26 3.08 8.28
N SER A 55 10.79 2.19 7.41
CA SER A 55 9.37 1.90 7.21
C SER A 55 8.70 1.22 8.40
N ASP A 56 9.45 0.44 9.21
CA ASP A 56 8.93 -0.31 10.35
C ASP A 56 9.08 0.53 11.63
N TRP A 57 8.10 1.35 11.91
CA TRP A 57 8.16 2.29 13.04
C TRP A 57 7.52 1.76 14.33
N MET A 58 6.56 0.81 14.25
CA MET A 58 5.94 0.19 15.41
C MET A 58 6.86 -0.83 16.07
N GLU A 59 6.86 -0.90 17.41
CA GLU A 59 7.65 -1.90 18.14
C GLU A 59 7.25 -3.33 17.79
N ILE A 60 5.96 -3.59 17.59
CA ILE A 60 5.45 -4.91 17.19
C ILE A 60 5.96 -5.32 15.80
N GLU A 61 6.14 -4.38 14.87
CA GLU A 61 6.75 -4.63 13.55
C GLU A 61 8.21 -5.06 13.69
N LYS A 62 8.95 -4.37 14.56
CA LYS A 62 10.36 -4.67 14.85
C LYS A 62 10.55 -6.00 15.55
N GLU A 63 9.68 -6.33 16.50
CA GLU A 63 9.72 -7.59 17.24
C GLU A 63 9.39 -8.79 16.36
N ARG A 64 8.40 -8.67 15.48
CA ARG A 64 7.92 -9.76 14.62
C ARG A 64 8.62 -9.81 13.26
N GLY A 65 9.28 -8.72 12.84
CA GLY A 65 9.93 -8.61 11.54
C GLY A 65 8.96 -8.61 10.36
N ILE A 66 7.73 -8.11 10.58
CA ILE A 66 6.69 -7.96 9.56
C ILE A 66 6.11 -6.55 9.63
N SER A 67 5.88 -5.94 8.47
CA SER A 67 5.16 -4.66 8.40
C SER A 67 3.67 -4.88 8.62
N VAL A 68 3.10 -4.13 9.54
CA VAL A 68 1.68 -4.22 9.98
C VAL A 68 0.86 -3.09 9.36
N THR A 69 1.47 -1.92 9.20
CA THR A 69 0.82 -0.73 8.65
C THR A 69 1.58 -0.20 7.44
N SER A 70 0.86 0.45 6.53
CA SER A 70 1.49 1.17 5.41
C SER A 70 2.28 2.35 5.92
N SER A 71 3.41 2.64 5.27
CA SER A 71 4.22 3.83 5.52
C SER A 71 4.22 4.75 4.30
N VAL A 72 4.22 6.05 4.52
CA VAL A 72 4.39 7.07 3.48
C VAL A 72 5.79 7.62 3.59
N LEU A 73 6.57 7.53 2.53
CA LEU A 73 7.96 7.97 2.47
C LEU A 73 8.14 8.90 1.29
N GLN A 74 8.84 10.02 1.49
CA GLN A 74 9.00 11.05 0.47
C GLN A 74 10.46 11.46 0.34
N PHE A 75 10.89 11.70 -0.89
CA PHE A 75 12.23 12.22 -1.21
C PHE A 75 12.27 12.79 -2.63
N GLU A 76 13.35 13.49 -2.96
CA GLU A 76 13.61 14.00 -4.30
C GLU A 76 14.72 13.18 -4.97
N TYR A 77 14.55 12.85 -6.25
CA TYR A 77 15.56 12.17 -7.05
C TYR A 77 15.39 12.48 -8.54
N GLY A 78 16.48 12.80 -9.23
CA GLY A 78 16.48 13.04 -10.68
C GLY A 78 15.53 14.15 -11.15
N GLY A 79 15.20 15.12 -10.29
CA GLY A 79 14.25 16.21 -10.59
C GLY A 79 12.77 15.84 -10.35
N TYR A 80 12.50 14.64 -9.83
CA TYR A 80 11.16 14.18 -9.44
C TYR A 80 10.96 14.30 -7.94
N CYS A 81 9.71 14.61 -7.55
CA CYS A 81 9.22 14.51 -6.17
C CYS A 81 8.54 13.15 -6.02
N ILE A 82 9.10 12.30 -5.19
CA ILE A 82 8.71 10.89 -5.08
C ILE A 82 7.96 10.65 -3.78
N ASN A 83 6.80 10.02 -3.89
CA ASN A 83 6.02 9.54 -2.76
C ASN A 83 5.92 8.02 -2.86
N ILE A 84 6.54 7.31 -1.93
CA ILE A 84 6.43 5.86 -1.83
C ILE A 84 5.38 5.51 -0.79
N LEU A 85 4.46 4.65 -1.18
CA LEU A 85 3.49 4.02 -0.31
C LEU A 85 3.95 2.58 -0.06
N ASP A 86 4.66 2.37 1.05
CA ASP A 86 5.13 1.04 1.45
C ASP A 86 3.99 0.29 2.14
N THR A 87 3.49 -0.78 1.52
CA THR A 87 2.30 -1.51 1.98
C THR A 87 2.68 -2.72 2.84
N PRO A 88 1.82 -3.19 3.78
CA PRO A 88 2.05 -4.46 4.44
C PRO A 88 2.09 -5.62 3.43
N GLY A 89 3.04 -6.54 3.59
CA GLY A 89 3.13 -7.73 2.72
C GLY A 89 2.19 -8.86 3.14
N HIS A 90 1.78 -8.91 4.41
CA HIS A 90 0.99 -10.01 4.95
C HIS A 90 -0.51 -9.87 4.59
N GLN A 91 -1.14 -10.99 4.23
CA GLN A 91 -2.56 -11.01 3.80
C GLN A 91 -3.54 -10.49 4.85
N ASP A 92 -3.23 -10.61 6.14
CA ASP A 92 -4.07 -10.15 7.24
C ASP A 92 -4.25 -8.62 7.24
N PHE A 93 -3.36 -7.88 6.55
CA PHE A 93 -3.39 -6.42 6.42
C PHE A 93 -3.78 -5.96 5.02
N SER A 94 -4.45 -6.80 4.24
CA SER A 94 -4.85 -6.51 2.85
C SER A 94 -5.78 -5.29 2.72
N GLU A 95 -6.59 -4.99 3.73
CA GLU A 95 -7.45 -3.81 3.74
C GLU A 95 -6.64 -2.50 3.80
N ASP A 96 -5.59 -2.43 4.63
CA ASP A 96 -4.68 -1.27 4.66
C ASP A 96 -3.92 -1.12 3.34
N THR A 97 -3.48 -2.24 2.75
CA THR A 97 -2.86 -2.26 1.43
C THR A 97 -3.81 -1.73 0.35
N TYR A 98 -5.06 -2.15 0.35
CA TYR A 98 -6.07 -1.68 -0.60
C TYR A 98 -6.28 -0.16 -0.49
N ARG A 99 -6.51 0.36 0.73
CA ARG A 99 -6.68 1.80 0.96
C ARG A 99 -5.48 2.60 0.48
N THR A 100 -4.29 2.08 0.74
CA THR A 100 -3.04 2.71 0.31
C THR A 100 -2.90 2.72 -1.21
N LEU A 101 -3.28 1.63 -1.90
CA LEU A 101 -3.34 1.57 -3.36
C LEU A 101 -4.31 2.58 -3.95
N MET A 102 -5.36 2.96 -3.22
CA MET A 102 -6.27 4.03 -3.66
C MET A 102 -5.57 5.38 -3.81
N ALA A 103 -4.50 5.63 -3.06
CA ALA A 103 -3.73 6.87 -3.12
C ALA A 103 -2.59 6.84 -4.16
N ALA A 104 -2.28 5.69 -4.76
CA ALA A 104 -1.21 5.50 -5.73
C ALA A 104 -1.64 5.82 -7.17
N ASP A 105 -0.67 6.24 -8.00
CA ASP A 105 -0.82 6.41 -9.45
C ASP A 105 -0.20 5.25 -10.24
N SER A 106 0.69 4.48 -9.62
CA SER A 106 1.30 3.27 -10.17
C SER A 106 1.69 2.32 -9.05
N ALA A 107 2.06 1.10 -9.40
CA ALA A 107 2.53 0.10 -8.46
C ALA A 107 3.84 -0.54 -8.92
N VAL A 108 4.73 -0.79 -7.97
CA VAL A 108 5.91 -1.63 -8.15
C VAL A 108 5.63 -2.98 -7.52
N MET A 109 5.53 -4.00 -8.34
CA MET A 109 5.31 -5.38 -7.93
C MET A 109 6.66 -6.07 -7.75
N VAL A 110 6.98 -6.49 -6.53
CA VAL A 110 8.23 -7.18 -6.22
C VAL A 110 8.01 -8.68 -6.18
N ILE A 111 8.75 -9.41 -7.00
CA ILE A 111 8.69 -10.88 -7.13
C ILE A 111 10.03 -11.46 -6.66
N ASP A 112 9.98 -12.55 -5.90
CA ASP A 112 11.17 -13.34 -5.54
C ASP A 112 11.58 -14.21 -6.74
N GLY A 113 12.76 -13.97 -7.31
CA GLY A 113 13.25 -14.70 -8.49
C GLY A 113 13.39 -16.20 -8.28
N SER A 114 13.44 -16.68 -7.04
CA SER A 114 13.49 -18.11 -6.74
C SER A 114 12.11 -18.77 -6.64
N LYS A 115 11.02 -17.98 -6.59
CA LYS A 115 9.67 -18.49 -6.32
C LYS A 115 8.63 -18.14 -7.39
N GLY A 116 8.88 -17.08 -8.18
CA GLY A 116 7.91 -16.57 -9.15
C GLY A 116 6.70 -15.89 -8.49
N VAL A 117 5.54 -15.98 -9.13
CA VAL A 117 4.30 -15.33 -8.68
C VAL A 117 3.64 -16.11 -7.54
N GLU A 118 3.61 -15.51 -6.35
CA GLU A 118 3.04 -16.11 -5.14
C GLU A 118 1.60 -15.62 -4.89
N ALA A 119 0.86 -16.31 -4.01
CA ALA A 119 -0.58 -16.08 -3.80
C ALA A 119 -0.97 -14.65 -3.43
N GLN A 120 -0.20 -13.98 -2.57
CA GLN A 120 -0.49 -12.59 -2.19
C GLN A 120 -0.24 -11.62 -3.36
N THR A 121 0.78 -11.87 -4.16
CA THR A 121 1.06 -11.09 -5.38
C THR A 121 -0.13 -11.11 -6.33
N ARG A 122 -0.75 -12.29 -6.56
CA ARG A 122 -1.95 -12.42 -7.40
C ARG A 122 -3.13 -11.59 -6.86
N LYS A 123 -3.34 -11.62 -5.54
CA LYS A 123 -4.44 -10.84 -4.91
C LYS A 123 -4.24 -9.34 -5.11
N LEU A 124 -3.03 -8.84 -4.83
CA LEU A 124 -2.71 -7.42 -4.94
C LEU A 124 -2.69 -6.94 -6.39
N PHE A 125 -2.20 -7.78 -7.32
CA PHE A 125 -2.28 -7.52 -8.75
C PHE A 125 -3.73 -7.28 -9.21
N LYS A 126 -4.67 -8.14 -8.81
CA LYS A 126 -6.10 -7.95 -9.13
C LYS A 126 -6.66 -6.62 -8.65
N VAL A 127 -6.22 -6.16 -7.48
CA VAL A 127 -6.61 -4.84 -6.96
C VAL A 127 -6.08 -3.72 -7.86
N CYS A 128 -4.83 -3.79 -8.29
CA CYS A 128 -4.23 -2.81 -9.19
C CYS A 128 -4.98 -2.77 -10.54
N VAL A 129 -5.30 -3.93 -11.12
CA VAL A 129 -6.05 -4.03 -12.38
C VAL A 129 -7.45 -3.41 -12.24
N MET A 130 -8.20 -3.75 -11.17
CA MET A 130 -9.52 -3.16 -10.92
C MET A 130 -9.48 -1.64 -10.78
N ARG A 131 -8.34 -1.08 -10.37
CA ARG A 131 -8.11 0.35 -10.19
C ARG A 131 -7.46 1.02 -11.40
N HIS A 132 -7.18 0.27 -12.46
CA HIS A 132 -6.44 0.74 -13.63
C HIS A 132 -5.10 1.41 -13.28
N ILE A 133 -4.40 0.84 -12.29
CA ILE A 133 -3.09 1.31 -11.83
C ILE A 133 -2.01 0.62 -12.68
N PRO A 134 -1.15 1.36 -13.40
CA PRO A 134 0.00 0.80 -14.10
C PRO A 134 0.93 0.01 -13.17
N ILE A 135 1.40 -1.16 -13.63
CA ILE A 135 2.20 -2.07 -12.81
C ILE A 135 3.58 -2.24 -13.45
N PHE A 136 4.62 -2.03 -12.65
CA PHE A 136 6.01 -2.26 -12.98
C PHE A 136 6.51 -3.44 -12.13
N THR A 137 7.16 -4.40 -12.75
CA THR A 137 7.61 -5.61 -12.05
C THR A 137 9.11 -5.54 -11.77
N PHE A 138 9.50 -5.79 -10.52
CA PHE A 138 10.88 -5.94 -10.10
C PHE A 138 11.12 -7.37 -9.61
N ILE A 139 11.84 -8.17 -10.39
CA ILE A 139 12.26 -9.52 -10.04
C ILE A 139 13.53 -9.42 -9.18
N ASN A 140 13.35 -9.68 -7.90
CA ASN A 140 14.34 -9.46 -6.85
C ASN A 140 15.07 -10.75 -6.48
N LYS A 141 16.19 -10.61 -5.79
CA LYS A 141 17.02 -11.69 -5.24
C LYS A 141 17.79 -12.50 -6.29
N MET A 142 18.15 -11.88 -7.39
CA MET A 142 19.01 -12.50 -8.42
C MET A 142 20.41 -12.86 -7.89
N ASP A 143 20.80 -12.37 -6.69
CA ASP A 143 22.00 -12.80 -5.95
C ASP A 143 21.90 -14.20 -5.34
N ARG A 144 20.76 -14.87 -5.50
CA ARG A 144 20.52 -16.26 -5.10
C ARG A 144 20.17 -17.08 -6.33
N GLU A 145 20.19 -18.41 -6.18
CA GLU A 145 19.67 -19.30 -7.22
C GLU A 145 18.22 -18.91 -7.53
N ALA A 146 17.98 -18.46 -8.74
CA ALA A 146 16.69 -18.04 -9.26
C ALA A 146 16.18 -19.10 -10.26
N MET A 147 14.89 -19.04 -10.56
CA MET A 147 14.31 -19.73 -11.72
C MET A 147 14.94 -19.17 -13.01
N ASP A 148 14.80 -19.91 -14.10
CA ASP A 148 15.19 -19.41 -15.41
C ASP A 148 14.47 -18.08 -15.72
N THR A 149 15.17 -17.15 -16.33
CA THR A 149 14.66 -15.79 -16.59
C THR A 149 13.48 -15.77 -17.55
N PHE A 150 13.47 -16.63 -18.56
CA PHE A 150 12.33 -16.76 -19.47
C PHE A 150 11.15 -17.45 -18.81
N GLU A 151 11.41 -18.47 -17.96
CA GLU A 151 10.36 -19.11 -17.15
C GLU A 151 9.70 -18.12 -16.19
N LEU A 152 10.44 -17.17 -15.61
CA LEU A 152 9.89 -16.11 -14.75
C LEU A 152 8.96 -15.18 -15.51
N LEU A 153 9.30 -14.79 -16.74
CA LEU A 153 8.42 -14.00 -17.59
C LEU A 153 7.14 -14.77 -17.95
N ASP A 154 7.29 -16.02 -18.35
CA ASP A 154 6.18 -16.94 -18.64
C ASP A 154 5.24 -17.12 -17.43
N ASP A 155 5.80 -17.24 -16.21
CA ASP A 155 5.03 -17.37 -14.98
C ASP A 155 4.20 -16.12 -14.71
N ILE A 156 4.80 -14.93 -14.87
CA ILE A 156 4.08 -13.65 -14.75
C ILE A 156 2.93 -13.57 -15.74
N GLU A 157 3.18 -13.88 -17.00
CA GLU A 157 2.17 -13.79 -18.06
C GLU A 157 1.02 -14.80 -17.85
N LYS A 158 1.33 -16.03 -17.48
CA LYS A 158 0.33 -17.07 -17.24
C LYS A 158 -0.49 -16.84 -15.98
N GLU A 159 0.18 -16.47 -14.88
CA GLU A 159 -0.46 -16.35 -13.57
C GLU A 159 -1.25 -15.04 -13.41
N LEU A 160 -0.83 -13.97 -14.07
CA LEU A 160 -1.42 -12.66 -13.94
C LEU A 160 -2.21 -12.22 -15.19
N GLY A 161 -1.96 -12.81 -16.34
CA GLY A 161 -2.63 -12.45 -17.59
C GLY A 161 -2.23 -11.07 -18.12
N ILE A 162 -0.99 -10.64 -17.85
CA ILE A 162 -0.41 -9.37 -18.32
C ILE A 162 0.83 -9.67 -19.16
N ALA A 163 0.99 -9.00 -20.29
CA ALA A 163 2.20 -9.12 -21.08
C ALA A 163 3.42 -8.52 -20.37
N THR A 164 4.61 -9.05 -20.63
CA THR A 164 5.86 -8.56 -20.04
C THR A 164 6.75 -7.88 -21.06
N CYS A 165 7.43 -6.80 -20.63
CA CYS A 165 8.44 -6.10 -21.40
C CYS A 165 9.72 -5.98 -20.56
N PRO A 166 10.71 -6.87 -20.72
CA PRO A 166 11.98 -6.75 -20.02
C PRO A 166 12.75 -5.49 -20.43
N ILE A 167 13.04 -4.62 -19.47
CA ILE A 167 13.79 -3.38 -19.71
C ILE A 167 15.28 -3.60 -19.46
N ASN A 168 15.61 -4.44 -18.48
CA ASN A 168 16.97 -4.92 -18.29
C ASN A 168 17.01 -6.45 -18.28
N TRP A 169 18.20 -7.02 -18.38
CA TRP A 169 18.40 -8.47 -18.34
C TRP A 169 19.53 -8.84 -17.39
N PRO A 170 19.42 -9.87 -16.55
CA PRO A 170 20.44 -10.20 -15.58
C PRO A 170 21.64 -10.90 -16.22
N ILE A 171 22.83 -10.56 -15.77
CA ILE A 171 24.08 -11.20 -16.19
C ILE A 171 24.45 -12.26 -15.14
N GLY A 172 24.05 -13.50 -15.40
CA GLY A 172 24.14 -14.60 -14.46
C GLY A 172 23.10 -14.58 -13.36
N SER A 173 23.13 -15.54 -12.47
CA SER A 173 22.27 -15.66 -11.27
C SER A 173 23.04 -16.24 -10.11
N GLY A 174 22.53 -16.08 -8.88
CA GLY A 174 23.19 -16.60 -7.69
C GLY A 174 24.57 -16.01 -7.47
N LYS A 175 25.56 -16.85 -7.26
CA LYS A 175 26.95 -16.41 -7.05
C LYS A 175 27.61 -15.83 -8.31
N GLU A 176 27.03 -16.12 -9.47
CA GLU A 176 27.51 -15.64 -10.78
C GLU A 176 26.81 -14.35 -11.20
N PHE A 177 25.85 -13.84 -10.43
CA PHE A 177 25.17 -12.59 -10.72
C PHE A 177 26.16 -11.42 -10.61
N ARG A 178 26.49 -10.80 -11.74
CA ARG A 178 27.49 -9.71 -11.87
C ARG A 178 26.85 -8.35 -12.02
N GLY A 179 25.69 -8.29 -12.64
CA GLY A 179 25.03 -7.05 -12.98
C GLY A 179 23.86 -7.26 -13.89
N VAL A 180 23.49 -6.22 -14.61
CA VAL A 180 22.40 -6.25 -15.59
C VAL A 180 22.85 -5.67 -16.92
N PHE A 181 22.23 -6.12 -17.98
CA PHE A 181 22.28 -5.48 -19.29
C PHE A 181 21.06 -4.56 -19.42
N ASP A 182 21.29 -3.27 -19.64
CA ASP A 182 20.24 -2.29 -19.92
C ASP A 182 19.91 -2.33 -21.41
N ARG A 183 18.68 -2.72 -21.75
CA ARG A 183 18.24 -2.88 -23.14
C ARG A 183 18.03 -1.55 -23.87
N ASP A 184 17.70 -0.48 -23.13
CA ASP A 184 17.49 0.86 -23.69
C ASP A 184 18.81 1.50 -24.12
N THR A 185 19.82 1.45 -23.26
CA THR A 185 21.15 2.01 -23.53
C THR A 185 22.11 1.07 -24.24
N ARG A 186 21.78 -0.24 -24.27
CA ARG A 186 22.64 -1.33 -24.78
C ARG A 186 23.98 -1.43 -24.05
N GLU A 187 23.96 -1.17 -22.73
CA GLU A 187 25.14 -1.19 -21.88
C GLU A 187 25.05 -2.30 -20.81
N LEU A 188 26.21 -2.90 -20.53
CA LEU A 188 26.37 -3.72 -19.33
C LEU A 188 26.57 -2.79 -18.13
N GLU A 189 25.84 -3.05 -17.06
CA GLU A 189 26.00 -2.39 -15.77
C GLU A 189 26.50 -3.40 -14.75
N ILE A 190 27.79 -3.34 -14.44
CA ILE A 190 28.46 -4.24 -13.52
C ILE A 190 28.65 -3.54 -12.18
N PHE A 191 28.25 -4.17 -11.13
CA PHE A 191 28.22 -3.60 -9.79
C PHE A 191 29.42 -4.09 -8.98
N SER A 192 30.08 -3.16 -8.29
CA SER A 192 31.13 -3.49 -7.34
C SER A 192 30.52 -3.97 -6.02
N ASP A 193 31.15 -4.99 -5.42
CA ASP A 193 30.70 -5.56 -4.14
C ASP A 193 30.88 -4.51 -3.01
N THR A 194 29.80 -3.99 -2.48
CA THR A 194 29.81 -3.02 -1.39
C THR A 194 29.26 -3.64 -0.12
N LYS A 195 30.08 -3.79 0.93
CA LYS A 195 29.67 -4.18 2.30
C LYS A 195 28.21 -4.64 2.46
N LYS A 196 27.76 -5.63 1.66
CA LYS A 196 26.38 -6.13 1.56
C LYS A 196 25.34 -5.05 1.16
N GLY A 197 25.70 -4.14 0.24
CA GLY A 197 24.78 -3.14 -0.29
C GLY A 197 24.32 -2.05 0.70
N THR A 198 24.98 -1.87 1.82
CA THR A 198 24.60 -0.85 2.82
C THR A 198 24.90 0.58 2.36
N THR A 199 25.74 0.74 1.35
CA THR A 199 26.10 2.01 0.72
C THR A 199 25.94 1.91 -0.79
N VAL A 200 25.78 3.04 -1.47
CA VAL A 200 25.81 3.12 -2.93
C VAL A 200 27.19 2.69 -3.43
N GLY A 201 27.24 1.72 -4.32
CA GLY A 201 28.48 1.21 -4.95
C GLY A 201 28.80 1.91 -6.26
N GLU A 202 30.02 1.72 -6.73
CA GLU A 202 30.39 2.14 -8.07
C GLU A 202 29.79 1.18 -9.11
N VAL A 203 29.17 1.73 -10.15
CA VAL A 203 28.64 0.99 -11.29
C VAL A 203 29.59 1.20 -12.46
N ARG A 204 30.15 0.12 -12.99
CA ARG A 204 30.96 0.15 -14.21
C ARG A 204 30.04 -0.12 -15.40
N LYS A 205 30.02 0.80 -16.36
CA LYS A 205 29.20 0.68 -17.57
C LYS A 205 30.09 0.45 -18.80
N ALA A 206 29.65 -0.45 -19.66
CA ALA A 206 30.33 -0.70 -20.94
C ALA A 206 29.31 -1.05 -22.03
N PRO A 207 29.38 -0.43 -23.25
CA PRO A 207 28.56 -0.86 -24.36
C PRO A 207 28.81 -2.33 -24.69
N ILE A 208 27.73 -3.09 -24.98
CA ILE A 208 27.84 -4.55 -25.16
C ILE A 208 28.85 -4.92 -26.29
N ASP A 209 28.91 -4.16 -27.34
CA ASP A 209 29.81 -4.42 -28.49
C ASP A 209 31.26 -4.00 -28.22
N SER A 210 31.59 -3.52 -27.03
CA SER A 210 32.95 -3.04 -26.71
C SER A 210 33.87 -4.18 -26.25
N GLU A 211 35.16 -4.03 -26.50
CA GLU A 211 36.18 -4.93 -25.95
C GLU A 211 36.19 -4.90 -24.40
N GLU A 212 35.78 -3.79 -23.83
CA GLU A 212 35.64 -3.65 -22.39
C GLU A 212 34.55 -4.58 -21.83
N ALA A 213 33.39 -4.68 -22.48
CA ALA A 213 32.30 -5.56 -22.09
C ALA A 213 32.77 -7.02 -22.02
N LYS A 214 33.55 -7.50 -23.01
CA LYS A 214 34.13 -8.85 -23.06
C LYS A 214 35.15 -9.13 -21.96
N GLN A 215 35.74 -8.10 -21.39
CA GLN A 215 36.74 -8.22 -20.31
C GLN A 215 36.12 -8.15 -18.92
N ILE A 216 34.95 -7.53 -18.78
CA ILE A 216 34.27 -7.34 -17.49
C ILE A 216 33.55 -8.60 -17.01
N VAL A 217 33.03 -9.39 -17.95
CA VAL A 217 32.33 -10.67 -17.70
C VAL A 217 33.15 -11.84 -18.24
N THR A 218 32.81 -13.06 -17.86
CA THR A 218 33.44 -14.25 -18.43
C THR A 218 32.99 -14.46 -19.89
N GLN A 219 33.81 -15.13 -20.70
CA GLN A 219 33.46 -15.45 -22.09
C GLN A 219 32.12 -16.19 -22.17
N GLU A 220 31.89 -17.16 -21.30
CA GLU A 220 30.65 -17.94 -21.22
C GLU A 220 29.43 -17.06 -20.89
N GLN A 221 29.58 -16.12 -19.96
CA GLN A 221 28.51 -15.18 -19.61
C GLN A 221 28.21 -14.23 -20.76
N TYR A 222 29.25 -13.79 -21.50
CA TYR A 222 29.08 -12.91 -22.64
C TYR A 222 28.34 -13.60 -23.80
N GLU A 223 28.77 -14.81 -24.19
CA GLU A 223 28.14 -15.59 -25.25
C GLU A 223 26.68 -15.93 -24.91
N LYS A 224 26.42 -16.37 -23.69
CA LYS A 224 25.05 -16.62 -23.21
C LYS A 224 24.19 -15.36 -23.28
N LEU A 225 24.72 -14.23 -22.85
CA LEU A 225 24.00 -12.95 -22.87
C LEU A 225 23.67 -12.52 -24.31
N GLU A 226 24.58 -12.67 -25.28
CA GLU A 226 24.31 -12.38 -26.68
C GLU A 226 23.17 -13.23 -27.25
N GLU A 227 23.16 -14.55 -26.97
CA GLU A 227 22.09 -15.46 -27.38
C GLU A 227 20.74 -15.06 -26.76
N GLU A 228 20.72 -14.74 -25.46
CA GLU A 228 19.50 -14.32 -24.76
C GLU A 228 18.97 -12.98 -25.26
N ILE A 229 19.85 -12.01 -25.58
CA ILE A 229 19.47 -10.73 -26.16
C ILE A 229 18.85 -10.89 -27.54
N GLU A 230 19.42 -11.76 -28.40
CA GLU A 230 18.87 -12.03 -29.72
C GLU A 230 17.46 -12.61 -29.63
N LEU A 231 17.23 -13.54 -28.68
CA LEU A 231 15.90 -14.08 -28.41
C LEU A 231 14.93 -13.02 -27.91
N LEU A 232 15.37 -12.15 -26.99
CA LEU A 232 14.55 -11.07 -26.45
C LEU A 232 14.16 -10.05 -27.50
N ASP A 233 15.12 -9.63 -28.34
CA ASP A 233 14.89 -8.65 -29.40
C ASP A 233 13.95 -9.21 -30.49
N GLY A 234 13.89 -10.54 -30.64
CA GLY A 234 13.00 -11.20 -31.60
C GLY A 234 11.61 -11.59 -31.06
N ALA A 235 11.47 -11.79 -29.75
CA ALA A 235 10.25 -12.41 -29.18
C ALA A 235 9.57 -11.61 -28.06
N SER A 236 10.27 -10.68 -27.38
CA SER A 236 9.66 -9.91 -26.29
C SER A 236 8.86 -8.73 -26.82
N ALA A 237 7.81 -8.33 -26.06
CA ALA A 237 7.10 -7.10 -26.33
C ALA A 237 8.01 -5.87 -26.20
N GLU A 238 7.85 -4.90 -27.09
CA GLU A 238 8.47 -3.59 -26.95
C GLU A 238 7.71 -2.74 -25.91
N PHE A 239 8.40 -1.77 -25.32
CA PHE A 239 7.77 -0.84 -24.39
C PHE A 239 6.72 0.01 -25.10
N ASP A 240 5.50 -0.04 -24.59
CA ASP A 240 4.36 0.77 -25.06
C ASP A 240 3.69 1.44 -23.87
N GLN A 241 3.79 2.77 -23.79
CA GLN A 241 3.25 3.58 -22.72
C GLN A 241 1.72 3.46 -22.58
N GLU A 242 1.00 3.27 -23.70
CA GLU A 242 -0.45 3.15 -23.70
C GLU A 242 -0.87 1.81 -23.09
N LEU A 243 -0.22 0.70 -23.48
CA LEU A 243 -0.46 -0.62 -22.91
C LEU A 243 -0.11 -0.68 -21.43
N VAL A 244 1.00 -0.05 -21.02
CA VAL A 244 1.37 0.06 -19.60
C VAL A 244 0.30 0.83 -18.82
N SER A 245 -0.17 1.96 -19.35
CA SER A 245 -1.22 2.77 -18.71
C SER A 245 -2.56 2.05 -18.59
N LYS A 246 -2.85 1.12 -19.50
CA LYS A 246 -4.06 0.27 -19.46
C LYS A 246 -3.92 -0.94 -18.54
N GLY A 247 -2.71 -1.23 -18.03
CA GLY A 247 -2.42 -2.43 -17.25
C GLY A 247 -2.37 -3.73 -18.08
N GLU A 248 -2.11 -3.62 -19.39
CA GLU A 248 -2.00 -4.73 -20.34
C GLU A 248 -0.54 -5.17 -20.54
N LEU A 249 0.42 -4.30 -20.23
CA LEU A 249 1.87 -4.53 -20.33
C LEU A 249 2.55 -4.12 -19.04
N SER A 250 3.42 -4.98 -18.50
CA SER A 250 4.28 -4.66 -17.35
C SER A 250 5.75 -4.58 -17.77
N PRO A 251 6.40 -3.41 -17.63
CA PRO A 251 7.86 -3.33 -17.72
C PRO A 251 8.49 -4.16 -16.60
N VAL A 252 9.43 -5.04 -16.97
CA VAL A 252 10.08 -5.98 -16.05
C VAL A 252 11.55 -5.63 -15.88
N PHE A 253 11.99 -5.64 -14.62
CA PHE A 253 13.36 -5.37 -14.21
C PHE A 253 13.87 -6.51 -13.33
N PHE A 254 15.11 -6.89 -13.52
CA PHE A 254 15.81 -7.88 -12.72
C PHE A 254 16.86 -7.21 -11.83
N GLY A 255 17.03 -7.71 -10.62
CA GLY A 255 18.02 -7.15 -9.73
C GLY A 255 18.11 -7.83 -8.36
N SER A 256 18.90 -7.23 -7.49
CA SER A 256 18.98 -7.62 -6.07
C SER A 256 18.95 -6.39 -5.19
N ALA A 257 17.87 -6.22 -4.47
CA ALA A 257 17.76 -5.14 -3.48
C ALA A 257 18.80 -5.28 -2.37
N LEU A 258 19.21 -6.50 -2.01
CA LEU A 258 20.21 -6.73 -0.97
C LEU A 258 21.59 -6.19 -1.36
N THR A 259 22.01 -6.41 -2.58
CA THR A 259 23.34 -6.04 -3.11
C THR A 259 23.37 -4.68 -3.81
N ASN A 260 22.21 -4.04 -4.04
CA ASN A 260 21.97 -2.83 -4.84
C ASN A 260 22.03 -3.04 -6.37
N PHE A 261 22.23 -4.27 -6.85
CA PHE A 261 22.39 -4.54 -8.27
C PHE A 261 21.07 -4.35 -9.00
N GLY A 262 21.07 -3.53 -10.07
CA GLY A 262 19.92 -3.20 -10.89
C GLY A 262 18.89 -2.25 -10.23
N VAL A 263 19.12 -1.80 -9.00
CA VAL A 263 18.16 -0.94 -8.29
C VAL A 263 18.17 0.49 -8.83
N GLU A 264 19.35 1.06 -9.10
CA GLU A 264 19.46 2.41 -9.65
C GLU A 264 18.93 2.44 -11.08
N THR A 265 19.29 1.45 -11.90
CA THR A 265 18.77 1.28 -13.26
C THR A 265 17.24 1.22 -13.24
N PHE A 266 16.67 0.40 -12.37
CA PHE A 266 15.22 0.35 -12.16
C PHE A 266 14.65 1.74 -11.84
N LEU A 267 15.19 2.43 -10.85
CA LEU A 267 14.66 3.72 -10.39
C LEU A 267 14.68 4.77 -11.51
N GLN A 268 15.78 4.84 -12.26
CA GLN A 268 15.93 5.79 -13.38
C GLN A 268 14.92 5.54 -14.49
N HIS A 269 14.77 4.29 -14.93
CA HIS A 269 13.79 3.92 -15.96
C HIS A 269 12.36 4.07 -15.47
N PHE A 270 12.05 3.56 -14.26
CA PHE A 270 10.73 3.64 -13.68
C PHE A 270 10.22 5.08 -13.61
N LEU A 271 11.02 6.04 -13.14
CA LEU A 271 10.61 7.43 -13.01
C LEU A 271 10.31 8.11 -14.36
N ARG A 272 10.93 7.66 -15.44
CA ARG A 272 10.64 8.14 -16.80
C ARG A 272 9.40 7.48 -17.41
N MET A 273 9.21 6.17 -17.13
CA MET A 273 8.15 5.35 -17.70
C MET A 273 6.83 5.46 -16.96
N THR A 274 6.87 5.72 -15.63
CA THR A 274 5.65 5.83 -14.81
C THR A 274 4.92 7.13 -15.05
N THR A 275 3.63 7.14 -14.72
CA THR A 275 2.75 8.28 -14.97
C THR A 275 2.96 9.43 -13.97
N SER A 276 2.67 10.66 -14.41
CA SER A 276 2.33 11.76 -13.51
C SER A 276 0.98 11.48 -12.82
N PRO A 277 0.57 12.28 -11.83
CA PRO A 277 -0.67 12.06 -11.10
C PRO A 277 -1.88 11.84 -12.00
N LEU A 278 -2.58 10.73 -11.74
CA LEU A 278 -3.75 10.32 -12.53
C LEU A 278 -5.02 11.07 -12.12
N PRO A 279 -5.95 11.32 -13.07
CA PRO A 279 -7.28 11.81 -12.76
C PRO A 279 -8.06 10.87 -11.84
N ARG A 280 -8.95 11.44 -11.00
CA ARG A 280 -9.77 10.68 -10.06
C ARG A 280 -11.25 10.94 -10.25
N MET A 281 -12.06 9.88 -10.14
CA MET A 281 -13.51 9.96 -10.26
C MET A 281 -14.15 10.56 -9.00
N SER A 282 -15.12 11.45 -9.21
CA SER A 282 -15.97 12.03 -8.19
C SER A 282 -17.44 11.89 -8.58
N ASP A 283 -18.36 12.26 -7.70
CA ASP A 283 -19.82 12.33 -7.96
C ASP A 283 -20.21 13.36 -9.03
N LYS A 284 -19.27 14.23 -9.41
CA LYS A 284 -19.41 15.24 -10.47
C LYS A 284 -18.63 14.94 -11.74
N GLY A 285 -18.00 13.75 -11.81
CA GLY A 285 -17.15 13.31 -12.91
C GLY A 285 -15.68 13.29 -12.59
N LEU A 286 -14.85 13.22 -13.61
CA LEU A 286 -13.41 13.02 -13.50
C LEU A 286 -12.70 14.35 -13.15
N ILE A 287 -11.97 14.35 -12.06
CA ILE A 287 -11.11 15.47 -11.61
C ILE A 287 -9.71 15.23 -12.12
N ASP A 288 -9.26 16.06 -13.05
CA ASP A 288 -7.94 15.97 -13.69
C ASP A 288 -6.96 16.95 -13.00
N PRO A 289 -5.91 16.45 -12.32
CA PRO A 289 -4.95 17.31 -11.62
C PRO A 289 -4.25 18.31 -12.54
N MET A 290 -4.13 18.03 -13.84
CA MET A 290 -3.48 18.92 -14.80
C MET A 290 -4.36 20.10 -15.22
N LYS A 291 -5.68 20.02 -15.00
CA LYS A 291 -6.66 21.03 -15.42
C LYS A 291 -7.25 21.80 -14.25
N GLU A 292 -7.49 21.09 -13.13
CA GLU A 292 -8.14 21.66 -11.96
C GLU A 292 -7.14 22.42 -11.09
N LYS A 293 -7.41 23.71 -10.88
CA LYS A 293 -6.56 24.60 -10.07
C LYS A 293 -6.98 24.66 -8.61
N GLU A 294 -8.24 24.37 -8.34
CA GLU A 294 -8.78 24.36 -6.99
C GLU A 294 -8.26 23.14 -6.23
N PHE A 295 -7.91 23.34 -4.97
CA PHE A 295 -7.44 22.28 -4.11
C PHE A 295 -8.54 21.25 -3.88
N SER A 296 -8.18 19.98 -4.04
CA SER A 296 -8.97 18.88 -3.56
C SER A 296 -8.07 17.70 -3.11
N ALA A 297 -8.53 17.01 -2.08
CA ALA A 297 -7.84 15.86 -1.52
C ALA A 297 -8.85 14.87 -0.96
N PHE A 298 -8.42 13.62 -0.81
CA PHE A 298 -9.17 12.63 -0.06
C PHE A 298 -8.29 11.95 0.98
N GLU A 299 -8.92 11.51 2.05
CA GLU A 299 -8.24 10.82 3.14
C GLU A 299 -8.23 9.32 2.92
N PHE A 300 -7.03 8.74 2.93
CA PHE A 300 -6.88 7.31 2.74
C PHE A 300 -6.36 6.58 3.99
N LYS A 301 -5.81 7.31 4.95
CA LYS A 301 -5.22 6.73 6.14
C LYS A 301 -5.30 7.70 7.33
N ILE A 302 -5.64 7.17 8.49
CA ILE A 302 -5.56 7.87 9.77
C ILE A 302 -4.60 7.09 10.67
N GLN A 303 -3.74 7.79 11.37
CA GLN A 303 -2.77 7.19 12.26
C GLN A 303 -2.67 7.97 13.56
N ALA A 304 -2.80 7.26 14.68
CA ALA A 304 -2.73 7.86 16.00
C ALA A 304 -1.53 7.32 16.79
N ASN A 305 -1.15 8.07 17.84
CA ASN A 305 -0.13 7.68 18.80
C ASN A 305 1.26 7.36 18.21
N MET A 306 1.61 7.95 17.05
CA MET A 306 2.95 7.80 16.48
C MET A 306 4.04 8.29 17.45
N ASN A 307 3.72 9.26 18.29
CA ASN A 307 4.56 9.69 19.39
C ASN A 307 3.85 9.40 20.72
N LYS A 308 4.37 8.44 21.48
CA LYS A 308 3.82 8.06 22.80
C LYS A 308 3.70 9.25 23.79
N ALA A 309 4.54 10.29 23.62
CA ALA A 309 4.55 11.46 24.49
C ALA A 309 3.45 12.48 24.18
N HIS A 310 2.95 12.54 22.95
CA HIS A 310 2.06 13.62 22.49
C HIS A 310 0.65 13.18 22.09
N ARG A 311 0.35 11.88 22.05
CA ARG A 311 -0.96 11.33 21.64
C ARG A 311 -1.54 12.05 20.42
N ASP A 312 -0.69 12.24 19.41
CA ASP A 312 -1.03 12.89 18.16
C ASP A 312 -1.89 11.97 17.29
N ARG A 313 -2.78 12.59 16.50
CA ARG A 313 -3.54 11.91 15.46
C ARG A 313 -3.31 12.68 14.16
N ILE A 314 -2.92 11.94 13.11
CA ILE A 314 -2.61 12.48 11.80
C ILE A 314 -3.52 11.82 10.78
N ALA A 315 -4.16 12.63 9.94
CA ALA A 315 -4.87 12.22 8.76
C ALA A 315 -3.96 12.38 7.54
N PHE A 316 -3.77 11.31 6.77
CA PHE A 316 -3.00 11.30 5.54
C PHE A 316 -3.92 11.49 4.35
N MET A 317 -3.63 12.55 3.59
CA MET A 317 -4.42 12.97 2.44
C MET A 317 -3.61 12.82 1.17
N ARG A 318 -4.23 12.28 0.13
CA ARG A 318 -3.76 12.39 -1.25
C ARG A 318 -4.33 13.66 -1.85
N ILE A 319 -3.48 14.59 -2.27
CA ILE A 319 -3.90 15.76 -3.05
C ILE A 319 -4.20 15.32 -4.47
N CYS A 320 -5.44 15.53 -4.92
CA CYS A 320 -5.91 15.12 -6.23
C CYS A 320 -5.91 16.26 -7.25
N SER A 321 -6.01 17.50 -6.80
CA SER A 321 -5.94 18.69 -7.66
C SER A 321 -5.47 19.92 -6.88
N GLY A 322 -5.02 20.92 -7.62
CA GLY A 322 -4.68 22.23 -7.08
C GLY A 322 -3.39 22.31 -6.29
N GLU A 323 -3.26 23.39 -5.57
CA GLU A 323 -2.14 23.71 -4.69
C GLU A 323 -2.62 23.77 -3.24
N PHE A 324 -1.89 23.12 -2.35
CA PHE A 324 -2.06 23.22 -0.91
C PHE A 324 -1.16 24.32 -0.35
N ASP A 325 -1.73 25.21 0.45
CA ASP A 325 -1.01 26.19 1.27
C ASP A 325 -1.24 25.91 2.76
N ALA A 326 -0.18 25.98 3.55
CA ALA A 326 -0.24 25.73 4.99
C ALA A 326 -1.26 26.65 5.68
N GLY A 327 -2.17 26.04 6.43
CA GLY A 327 -3.22 26.77 7.16
C GLY A 327 -4.38 27.24 6.29
N MET A 328 -4.52 26.74 5.07
CA MET A 328 -5.69 27.03 4.23
C MET A 328 -6.99 26.51 4.85
N ASP A 329 -8.09 27.20 4.55
CA ASP A 329 -9.43 26.76 4.89
C ASP A 329 -10.03 25.97 3.74
N VAL A 330 -10.54 24.78 4.04
CA VAL A 330 -11.19 23.90 3.07
C VAL A 330 -12.57 23.49 3.57
N TYR A 331 -13.41 23.01 2.68
CA TYR A 331 -14.68 22.42 3.03
C TYR A 331 -14.53 20.90 3.18
N HIS A 332 -14.89 20.37 4.33
CA HIS A 332 -15.00 18.95 4.63
C HIS A 332 -16.39 18.48 4.17
N ILE A 333 -16.44 17.73 3.08
CA ILE A 333 -17.69 17.40 2.39
C ILE A 333 -18.61 16.56 3.29
N GLN A 334 -18.11 15.44 3.81
CA GLN A 334 -18.89 14.52 4.64
C GLN A 334 -19.27 15.16 5.99
N GLY A 335 -18.40 15.99 6.54
CA GLY A 335 -18.67 16.72 7.77
C GLY A 335 -19.53 17.98 7.60
N GLY A 336 -19.83 18.39 6.37
CA GLY A 336 -20.72 19.53 6.06
C GLY A 336 -20.23 20.90 6.56
N LYS A 337 -18.92 21.08 6.84
CA LYS A 337 -18.36 22.27 7.46
C LYS A 337 -17.02 22.70 6.89
N LYS A 338 -16.67 23.97 7.10
CA LYS A 338 -15.31 24.45 6.83
C LYS A 338 -14.37 24.01 7.94
N VAL A 339 -13.18 23.61 7.56
CA VAL A 339 -12.10 23.21 8.47
C VAL A 339 -10.79 23.85 8.03
N ARG A 340 -9.93 24.16 8.99
CA ARG A 340 -8.59 24.67 8.72
C ARG A 340 -7.59 23.55 8.81
N LEU A 341 -6.80 23.36 7.75
CA LEU A 341 -5.75 22.35 7.72
C LEU A 341 -4.52 22.87 8.46
N SER A 342 -4.29 22.34 9.66
CA SER A 342 -3.23 22.79 10.55
C SER A 342 -2.09 21.76 10.63
N GLN A 343 -0.90 22.27 10.93
CA GLN A 343 0.32 21.48 11.11
C GLN A 343 0.58 20.47 9.98
N PRO A 344 0.60 20.95 8.71
CA PRO A 344 0.84 20.05 7.59
C PRO A 344 2.26 19.52 7.62
N GLN A 345 2.40 18.21 7.45
CA GLN A 345 3.66 17.49 7.57
C GLN A 345 3.88 16.60 6.35
N GLN A 346 5.11 16.50 5.92
CA GLN A 346 5.59 15.43 5.05
C GLN A 346 6.48 14.48 5.84
N LEU A 347 6.42 13.21 5.50
CA LEU A 347 7.29 12.20 6.08
C LEU A 347 8.53 12.04 5.19
N MET A 348 9.63 12.66 5.61
CA MET A 348 10.94 12.53 4.96
C MET A 348 11.73 11.44 5.67
N ALA A 349 11.66 10.21 5.14
CA ALA A 349 12.27 9.04 5.78
C ALA A 349 11.82 8.88 7.25
N SER A 350 12.72 9.10 8.21
CA SER A 350 12.41 8.98 9.64
C SER A 350 11.96 10.29 10.29
N GLU A 351 11.97 11.41 9.56
CA GLU A 351 11.71 12.74 10.11
C GLU A 351 10.41 13.32 9.57
N ARG A 352 9.69 14.04 10.43
CA ARG A 352 8.52 14.83 10.05
C ARG A 352 8.97 16.25 9.74
N LYS A 353 8.73 16.70 8.53
CA LYS A 353 9.03 18.05 8.10
C LYS A 353 7.74 18.84 7.91
N MET A 354 7.63 19.97 8.56
CA MET A 354 6.55 20.94 8.26
C MET A 354 6.72 21.45 6.84
N ILE A 355 5.61 21.57 6.13
CA ILE A 355 5.58 22.06 4.75
C ILE A 355 4.69 23.28 4.62
N ASP A 356 5.06 24.17 3.72
CA ASP A 356 4.26 25.34 3.39
C ASP A 356 3.36 25.10 2.18
N LYS A 357 3.83 24.32 1.22
CA LYS A 357 3.14 24.04 -0.05
C LYS A 357 3.23 22.59 -0.48
N ALA A 358 2.19 22.10 -1.15
CA ALA A 358 2.14 20.81 -1.83
C ALA A 358 1.17 20.91 -3.03
N TYR A 359 1.26 19.95 -3.95
CA TYR A 359 0.54 19.98 -5.22
C TYR A 359 -0.19 18.68 -5.51
N GLY A 360 -1.10 18.70 -6.47
CA GLY A 360 -1.73 17.50 -6.98
C GLY A 360 -0.71 16.39 -7.22
N GLY A 361 -0.91 15.24 -6.60
CA GLY A 361 0.06 14.14 -6.59
C GLY A 361 0.76 13.93 -5.25
N ASP A 362 0.94 14.95 -4.44
CA ASP A 362 1.58 14.83 -3.14
C ASP A 362 0.67 14.15 -2.09
N ILE A 363 1.32 13.59 -1.09
CA ILE A 363 0.68 13.10 0.13
C ILE A 363 1.13 13.98 1.27
N ILE A 364 0.16 14.46 2.05
CA ILE A 364 0.41 15.25 3.25
C ILE A 364 -0.28 14.63 4.45
N GLY A 365 0.33 14.76 5.61
CA GLY A 365 -0.31 14.47 6.89
C GLY A 365 -0.74 15.78 7.55
N VAL A 366 -1.96 15.86 8.04
CA VAL A 366 -2.45 17.00 8.81
C VAL A 366 -2.87 16.55 10.20
N PHE A 367 -2.78 17.46 11.17
CA PHE A 367 -3.31 17.18 12.50
C PHE A 367 -4.82 16.96 12.42
N ASP A 368 -5.28 15.84 13.00
CA ASP A 368 -6.69 15.50 13.08
C ASP A 368 -7.21 15.61 14.52
N PRO A 369 -8.09 16.58 14.81
CA PRO A 369 -8.74 16.66 16.12
C PRO A 369 -9.81 15.57 16.36
N GLY A 370 -9.90 14.56 15.51
CA GLY A 370 -10.88 13.47 15.58
C GLY A 370 -12.15 13.73 14.77
N ILE A 371 -12.04 14.55 13.71
CA ILE A 371 -13.17 14.91 12.85
C ILE A 371 -13.16 14.22 11.50
N PHE A 372 -12.04 13.64 11.12
CA PHE A 372 -11.84 13.02 9.82
C PHE A 372 -12.07 11.51 9.85
N SER A 373 -12.51 10.98 8.73
CA SER A 373 -12.70 9.55 8.48
C SER A 373 -12.06 9.15 7.17
N ILE A 374 -11.62 7.90 7.06
CA ILE A 374 -11.07 7.36 5.82
C ILE A 374 -12.13 7.45 4.71
N GLY A 375 -11.74 8.00 3.56
CA GLY A 375 -12.62 8.26 2.42
C GLY A 375 -13.18 9.69 2.36
N ASP A 376 -12.96 10.52 3.39
CA ASP A 376 -13.44 11.90 3.40
C ASP A 376 -12.80 12.73 2.30
N THR A 377 -13.59 13.64 1.72
CA THR A 377 -13.17 14.58 0.69
C THR A 377 -13.06 15.98 1.26
N LEU A 378 -11.97 16.64 0.91
CA LEU A 378 -11.66 18.03 1.28
C LEU A 378 -11.45 18.85 0.02
N THR A 379 -12.06 20.03 -0.07
CA THR A 379 -11.88 20.89 -1.22
C THR A 379 -12.10 22.37 -0.88
N ASN A 380 -11.43 23.26 -1.60
CA ASN A 380 -11.75 24.70 -1.60
C ASN A 380 -12.53 25.12 -2.85
N SER A 381 -12.89 24.17 -3.72
CA SER A 381 -13.69 24.45 -4.90
C SER A 381 -15.05 25.07 -4.53
N PRO A 382 -15.51 26.08 -5.27
CA PRO A 382 -16.87 26.61 -5.14
C PRO A 382 -17.94 25.54 -5.40
N GLU A 383 -17.67 24.64 -6.33
CA GLU A 383 -18.50 23.49 -6.62
C GLU A 383 -18.08 22.32 -5.74
N LYS A 384 -18.93 21.98 -4.78
CA LYS A 384 -18.69 20.88 -3.85
C LYS A 384 -18.94 19.53 -4.54
N PHE A 385 -18.00 18.62 -4.37
CA PHE A 385 -18.08 17.26 -4.85
C PHE A 385 -17.44 16.30 -3.85
N ALA A 386 -17.77 15.03 -3.93
CA ALA A 386 -17.14 13.96 -3.17
C ALA A 386 -16.41 12.98 -4.09
N TYR A 387 -15.22 12.56 -3.73
CA TYR A 387 -14.58 11.43 -4.38
C TYR A 387 -15.32 10.15 -4.05
N GLU A 388 -15.22 9.15 -4.93
CA GLU A 388 -15.71 7.82 -4.65
C GLU A 388 -15.08 7.30 -3.34
N GLY A 389 -15.94 6.81 -2.45
CA GLY A 389 -15.51 6.30 -1.14
C GLY A 389 -14.59 5.08 -1.28
N ILE A 390 -13.83 4.82 -0.22
CA ILE A 390 -13.00 3.62 -0.12
C ILE A 390 -13.88 2.48 0.39
N PRO A 391 -14.05 1.38 -0.36
CA PRO A 391 -14.85 0.26 0.09
C PRO A 391 -14.26 -0.36 1.35
N THR A 392 -15.14 -0.77 2.26
CA THR A 392 -14.78 -1.50 3.47
C THR A 392 -14.88 -3.00 3.21
N PHE A 393 -13.82 -3.75 3.49
CA PHE A 393 -13.83 -5.21 3.35
C PHE A 393 -14.69 -5.84 4.44
N ALA A 394 -15.43 -6.88 4.09
CA ALA A 394 -16.13 -7.69 5.06
C ALA A 394 -15.12 -8.44 5.95
N PRO A 395 -15.23 -8.35 7.29
CA PRO A 395 -14.43 -9.17 8.18
C PRO A 395 -14.72 -10.66 7.99
N GLU A 396 -13.68 -11.48 8.17
CA GLU A 396 -13.75 -12.94 8.07
C GLU A 396 -13.63 -13.61 9.44
N HIS A 397 -13.11 -12.87 10.44
CA HIS A 397 -12.92 -13.39 11.79
C HIS A 397 -13.54 -12.44 12.83
N PHE A 398 -14.17 -13.00 13.83
CA PHE A 398 -14.89 -12.25 14.85
C PHE A 398 -14.50 -12.69 16.26
N ALA A 399 -14.39 -11.72 17.17
CA ALA A 399 -14.18 -11.98 18.58
C ALA A 399 -15.01 -11.01 19.44
N ARG A 400 -15.49 -11.50 20.57
CA ARG A 400 -16.02 -10.65 21.64
C ARG A 400 -14.85 -10.14 22.46
N VAL A 401 -14.76 -8.84 22.62
CA VAL A 401 -13.64 -8.17 23.29
C VAL A 401 -14.17 -7.36 24.48
N ARG A 402 -13.55 -7.55 25.63
CA ARG A 402 -13.86 -6.80 26.86
C ARG A 402 -12.60 -6.52 27.66
N GLN A 403 -12.60 -5.45 28.42
CA GLN A 403 -11.53 -5.15 29.37
C GLN A 403 -11.59 -6.13 30.57
N VAL A 404 -10.41 -6.46 31.09
CA VAL A 404 -10.27 -7.28 32.31
C VAL A 404 -10.62 -6.46 33.56
N ASP A 405 -10.09 -5.22 33.62
CA ASP A 405 -10.35 -4.29 34.72
C ASP A 405 -11.52 -3.35 34.35
N THR A 406 -12.64 -3.49 35.10
CA THR A 406 -13.84 -2.67 34.90
C THR A 406 -13.61 -1.17 35.12
N MET A 407 -12.61 -0.78 35.94
CA MET A 407 -12.28 0.63 36.15
C MET A 407 -11.65 1.30 34.91
N LYS A 408 -11.15 0.51 33.96
CA LYS A 408 -10.54 0.98 32.73
C LYS A 408 -11.50 1.07 31.54
N ILE A 409 -12.81 1.02 31.76
CA ILE A 409 -13.83 1.08 30.69
C ILE A 409 -13.67 2.31 29.78
N LYS A 410 -13.36 3.49 30.34
CA LYS A 410 -13.19 4.71 29.55
C LYS A 410 -11.97 4.64 28.63
N GLN A 411 -10.86 4.10 29.13
CA GLN A 411 -9.64 3.89 28.35
C GLN A 411 -9.86 2.84 27.25
N PHE A 412 -10.60 1.76 27.58
CA PHE A 412 -10.98 0.72 26.65
C PHE A 412 -11.80 1.27 25.48
N ILE A 413 -12.90 1.96 25.78
CA ILE A 413 -13.79 2.55 24.76
C ILE A 413 -13.01 3.54 23.89
N LYS A 414 -12.17 4.39 24.50
CA LYS A 414 -11.35 5.34 23.76
C LYS A 414 -10.36 4.61 22.83
N GLY A 415 -9.64 3.62 23.35
CA GLY A 415 -8.62 2.90 22.59
C GLY A 415 -9.21 2.13 21.42
N ILE A 416 -10.27 1.36 21.67
CA ILE A 416 -10.88 0.52 20.65
C ILE A 416 -11.52 1.35 19.52
N ASN A 417 -12.19 2.46 19.88
CA ASN A 417 -12.76 3.39 18.89
C ASN A 417 -11.67 4.05 18.04
N GLN A 418 -10.55 4.45 18.64
CA GLN A 418 -9.45 5.06 17.92
C GLN A 418 -8.80 4.07 16.94
N ILE A 419 -8.54 2.83 17.37
CA ILE A 419 -7.98 1.78 16.53
C ILE A 419 -8.94 1.42 15.38
N ALA A 420 -10.26 1.44 15.62
CA ALA A 420 -11.25 1.24 14.57
C ALA A 420 -11.30 2.40 13.57
N GLN A 421 -11.16 3.64 14.02
CA GLN A 421 -11.11 4.82 13.14
C GLN A 421 -9.86 4.84 12.25
N GLU A 422 -8.77 4.21 12.68
CA GLU A 422 -7.59 3.98 11.85
C GLU A 422 -7.83 2.86 10.82
N GLY A 423 -8.95 2.14 10.92
CA GLY A 423 -9.33 1.04 10.04
C GLY A 423 -8.59 -0.26 10.30
N ALA A 424 -7.88 -0.40 11.43
CA ALA A 424 -7.20 -1.63 11.78
C ALA A 424 -8.15 -2.76 12.19
N ILE A 425 -9.34 -2.40 12.67
CA ILE A 425 -10.41 -3.32 13.07
C ILE A 425 -11.77 -2.71 12.72
N GLN A 426 -12.80 -3.53 12.69
CA GLN A 426 -14.20 -3.09 12.64
C GLN A 426 -14.91 -3.44 13.96
N ILE A 427 -15.79 -2.55 14.42
CA ILE A 427 -16.48 -2.69 15.71
C ILE A 427 -17.96 -2.82 15.46
N PHE A 428 -18.56 -3.77 16.15
CA PHE A 428 -19.99 -4.03 16.12
C PHE A 428 -20.54 -4.19 17.55
N GLN A 429 -21.82 -3.91 17.70
CA GLN A 429 -22.56 -4.10 18.93
C GLN A 429 -23.73 -5.04 18.69
N GLU A 430 -24.07 -5.85 19.68
CA GLU A 430 -25.33 -6.57 19.66
C GLU A 430 -26.49 -5.59 19.92
N PHE A 431 -27.64 -5.88 19.31
CA PHE A 431 -28.85 -5.14 19.63
C PHE A 431 -29.20 -5.33 21.11
N ASN A 432 -29.57 -4.23 21.79
CA ASN A 432 -29.94 -4.18 23.20
C ASN A 432 -28.80 -4.44 24.22
N THR A 433 -27.54 -4.39 23.77
CA THR A 433 -26.37 -4.42 24.69
C THR A 433 -25.65 -3.08 24.67
N GLY A 434 -24.97 -2.75 25.77
CA GLY A 434 -24.14 -1.54 25.86
C GLY A 434 -22.75 -1.74 25.23
N MET A 435 -21.94 -0.68 25.32
CA MET A 435 -20.51 -0.70 24.89
C MET A 435 -19.59 -1.51 25.82
N GLU A 436 -20.15 -2.26 26.75
CA GLU A 436 -19.39 -3.10 27.69
C GLU A 436 -18.89 -4.39 27.00
N GLU A 437 -19.64 -4.88 26.02
CA GLU A 437 -19.29 -6.05 25.22
C GLU A 437 -19.29 -5.67 23.72
N ILE A 438 -18.11 -5.62 23.15
CA ILE A 438 -17.91 -5.24 21.76
C ILE A 438 -17.56 -6.48 20.96
N ILE A 439 -18.18 -6.62 19.78
CA ILE A 439 -17.74 -7.57 18.75
C ILE A 439 -16.75 -6.86 17.84
N VAL A 440 -15.55 -7.42 17.73
CA VAL A 440 -14.53 -6.96 16.80
C VAL A 440 -14.47 -7.91 15.63
N GLY A 441 -14.55 -7.34 14.43
CA GLY A 441 -14.34 -8.04 13.16
C GLY A 441 -13.00 -7.64 12.53
N VAL A 442 -12.29 -8.61 11.97
CA VAL A 442 -11.00 -8.44 11.29
C VAL A 442 -10.94 -9.30 10.04
N VAL A 443 -10.12 -8.89 9.07
CA VAL A 443 -9.87 -9.65 7.83
C VAL A 443 -8.92 -10.82 8.11
N GLY A 444 -7.93 -10.63 8.98
CA GLY A 444 -6.97 -11.66 9.34
C GLY A 444 -6.70 -11.72 10.84
N VAL A 445 -6.37 -12.91 11.34
CA VAL A 445 -6.24 -13.19 12.79
C VAL A 445 -5.11 -12.41 13.46
N LEU A 446 -4.03 -12.06 12.75
CA LEU A 446 -2.95 -11.25 13.31
C LEU A 446 -3.41 -9.85 13.75
N GLN A 447 -4.49 -9.32 13.18
CA GLN A 447 -5.05 -8.04 13.60
C GLN A 447 -5.55 -8.08 15.05
N PHE A 448 -5.99 -9.23 15.55
CA PHE A 448 -6.34 -9.40 16.97
C PHE A 448 -5.11 -9.26 17.88
N ASP A 449 -3.96 -9.80 17.47
CA ASP A 449 -2.73 -9.66 18.24
C ASP A 449 -2.27 -8.20 18.29
N VAL A 450 -2.38 -7.51 17.15
CA VAL A 450 -2.08 -6.06 17.05
C VAL A 450 -3.02 -5.26 17.94
N LEU A 451 -4.32 -5.56 17.92
CA LEU A 451 -5.32 -4.93 18.79
C LEU A 451 -4.95 -5.09 20.27
N LYS A 452 -4.65 -6.32 20.69
CA LYS A 452 -4.26 -6.63 22.06
C LYS A 452 -3.00 -5.85 22.45
N TYR A 453 -1.96 -5.95 21.65
CA TYR A 453 -0.70 -5.25 21.88
C TYR A 453 -0.91 -3.73 22.04
N ARG A 454 -1.69 -3.11 21.15
CA ARG A 454 -1.94 -1.67 21.16
C ARG A 454 -2.75 -1.24 22.38
N LEU A 455 -3.82 -1.97 22.75
CA LEU A 455 -4.61 -1.64 23.93
C LEU A 455 -3.79 -1.76 25.22
N GLU A 456 -2.93 -2.76 25.33
CA GLU A 456 -2.04 -2.94 26.48
C GLU A 456 -0.96 -1.84 26.55
N ASN A 457 -0.27 -1.55 25.43
CA ASN A 457 0.92 -0.69 25.43
C ASN A 457 0.64 0.81 25.21
N GLU A 458 -0.43 1.16 24.47
CA GLU A 458 -0.78 2.55 24.20
C GLU A 458 -1.85 3.10 25.16
N TYR A 459 -2.78 2.24 25.62
CA TYR A 459 -3.92 2.64 26.43
C TYR A 459 -3.87 2.08 27.85
N ASN A 460 -2.90 1.20 28.15
CA ASN A 460 -2.75 0.52 29.43
C ASN A 460 -4.02 -0.27 29.83
N VAL A 461 -4.61 -0.97 28.88
CA VAL A 461 -5.83 -1.76 29.06
C VAL A 461 -5.56 -3.21 28.69
N GLU A 462 -5.65 -4.11 29.68
CA GLU A 462 -5.65 -5.55 29.45
C GLU A 462 -7.03 -6.00 28.99
N ILE A 463 -7.08 -6.83 27.95
CA ILE A 463 -8.33 -7.31 27.36
C ILE A 463 -8.43 -8.83 27.38
N ARG A 464 -9.66 -9.30 27.42
CA ARG A 464 -10.04 -10.68 27.13
C ARG A 464 -10.74 -10.73 25.79
N MET A 465 -10.35 -11.70 24.96
CA MET A 465 -10.95 -11.97 23.65
C MET A 465 -11.49 -13.39 23.63
N ASP A 466 -12.75 -13.53 23.30
CA ASP A 466 -13.44 -14.81 23.12
C ASP A 466 -13.83 -14.92 21.63
N THR A 467 -13.18 -15.83 20.88
CA THR A 467 -13.44 -16.04 19.45
C THR A 467 -14.89 -16.45 19.21
N LEU A 468 -15.52 -15.89 18.19
CA LEU A 468 -16.88 -16.19 17.77
C LEU A 468 -16.89 -17.05 16.50
N PRO A 469 -17.88 -17.95 16.32
CA PRO A 469 -17.89 -18.91 15.22
C PRO A 469 -18.45 -18.35 13.91
N TYR A 470 -18.52 -17.02 13.77
CA TYR A 470 -19.05 -16.40 12.56
C TYR A 470 -17.95 -16.24 11.51
N GLU A 471 -18.32 -16.49 10.25
CA GLU A 471 -17.43 -16.37 9.09
C GLU A 471 -17.95 -15.37 8.05
N HIS A 472 -19.23 -14.96 8.18
CA HIS A 472 -19.84 -14.06 7.20
C HIS A 472 -20.56 -12.91 7.90
N ILE A 473 -20.43 -11.72 7.33
CA ILE A 473 -21.20 -10.54 7.69
C ILE A 473 -22.01 -10.07 6.47
N ARG A 474 -23.22 -9.54 6.69
CA ARG A 474 -24.06 -8.97 5.65
C ARG A 474 -24.70 -7.67 6.13
N TRP A 475 -24.63 -6.66 5.30
CA TRP A 475 -25.33 -5.40 5.50
C TRP A 475 -26.75 -5.51 5.02
N ILE A 476 -27.70 -4.94 5.77
CA ILE A 476 -29.09 -4.87 5.37
C ILE A 476 -29.27 -3.61 4.55
N GLU A 477 -29.69 -3.76 3.29
CA GLU A 477 -29.88 -2.66 2.35
C GLU A 477 -31.28 -2.02 2.42
N ASN A 478 -32.19 -2.66 3.11
CA ASN A 478 -33.55 -2.17 3.28
C ASN A 478 -33.58 -0.97 4.24
N ASP A 479 -34.23 0.11 3.82
CA ASP A 479 -34.49 1.24 4.71
C ASP A 479 -35.57 0.86 5.74
N ASN A 480 -35.35 1.25 7.01
CA ASN A 480 -36.32 1.11 8.12
C ASN A 480 -36.80 -0.32 8.43
N ILE A 481 -35.90 -1.31 8.33
CA ILE A 481 -36.26 -2.69 8.67
C ILE A 481 -36.47 -2.83 10.19
N ASP A 482 -37.56 -3.52 10.55
CA ASP A 482 -37.84 -3.87 11.95
C ASP A 482 -37.01 -5.12 12.34
N MET A 483 -35.89 -4.90 13.01
CA MET A 483 -34.98 -5.97 13.42
C MET A 483 -35.61 -6.97 14.39
N ASP A 484 -36.63 -6.60 15.14
CA ASP A 484 -37.30 -7.51 16.08
C ASP A 484 -38.17 -8.54 15.34
N ARG A 485 -38.74 -8.14 14.19
CA ARG A 485 -39.57 -9.02 13.36
C ARG A 485 -38.77 -9.92 12.42
N LEU A 486 -37.48 -9.62 12.20
CA LEU A 486 -36.65 -10.42 11.32
C LEU A 486 -36.47 -11.84 11.87
N VAL A 487 -36.91 -12.83 11.08
CA VAL A 487 -36.85 -14.26 11.45
C VAL A 487 -35.44 -14.80 11.20
N GLY A 488 -34.74 -15.09 12.26
CA GLY A 488 -33.37 -15.61 12.21
C GLY A 488 -33.24 -17.13 12.24
N THR A 489 -32.00 -17.59 12.23
CA THR A 489 -31.59 -18.97 12.54
C THR A 489 -30.77 -18.95 13.85
N SER A 490 -30.55 -20.13 14.44
CA SER A 490 -29.67 -20.27 15.62
C SER A 490 -28.23 -19.85 15.34
N ASP A 491 -27.83 -19.89 14.08
CA ASP A 491 -26.47 -19.64 13.59
C ASP A 491 -26.31 -18.22 13.05
N MET A 492 -27.22 -17.32 13.42
CA MET A 492 -27.22 -15.91 13.04
C MET A 492 -27.21 -15.01 14.27
N LYS A 493 -26.56 -13.86 14.15
CA LYS A 493 -26.60 -12.81 15.17
C LYS A 493 -26.96 -11.47 14.56
N LYS A 494 -27.86 -10.73 15.20
CA LYS A 494 -28.23 -9.36 14.83
C LYS A 494 -27.27 -8.40 15.52
N ILE A 495 -26.61 -7.56 14.74
CA ILE A 495 -25.65 -6.58 15.23
C ILE A 495 -25.87 -5.23 14.55
N LYS A 496 -25.22 -4.20 15.05
CA LYS A 496 -25.14 -2.87 14.46
C LYS A 496 -23.71 -2.36 14.47
N ASP A 497 -23.38 -1.52 13.50
CA ASP A 497 -22.09 -0.82 13.47
C ASP A 497 -22.10 0.48 14.30
N LEU A 498 -21.00 1.23 14.30
CA LEU A 498 -20.87 2.52 14.99
C LEU A 498 -21.77 3.63 14.45
N LYS A 499 -22.34 3.46 13.25
CA LYS A 499 -23.32 4.39 12.63
C LYS A 499 -24.77 3.92 12.88
N ASP A 500 -24.98 2.96 13.79
CA ASP A 500 -26.27 2.31 14.09
C ASP A 500 -26.91 1.59 12.89
N ARG A 501 -26.15 1.28 11.83
CA ARG A 501 -26.66 0.52 10.69
C ARG A 501 -26.82 -0.96 11.09
N PRO A 502 -27.94 -1.59 10.75
CA PRO A 502 -28.20 -2.99 11.10
C PRO A 502 -27.43 -3.95 10.18
N LEU A 503 -26.85 -4.99 10.77
CA LEU A 503 -26.12 -6.06 10.09
C LEU A 503 -26.46 -7.42 10.69
N LEU A 504 -26.10 -8.45 9.94
CA LEU A 504 -26.25 -9.84 10.34
C LEU A 504 -24.92 -10.58 10.28
N LEU A 505 -24.57 -11.30 11.32
CA LEU A 505 -23.49 -12.28 11.34
C LEU A 505 -24.04 -13.67 11.11
N PHE A 506 -23.30 -14.49 10.35
CA PHE A 506 -23.66 -15.87 10.05
C PHE A 506 -22.47 -16.80 10.23
N VAL A 507 -22.73 -18.01 10.72
CA VAL A 507 -21.72 -19.05 10.86
C VAL A 507 -21.35 -19.64 9.47
N ASN A 508 -22.30 -19.71 8.55
CA ASN A 508 -22.10 -20.31 7.24
C ASN A 508 -23.06 -19.74 6.18
N SER A 509 -22.79 -20.04 4.91
CA SER A 509 -23.57 -19.56 3.78
C SER A 509 -24.99 -20.19 3.68
N TRP A 510 -25.21 -21.35 4.31
CA TRP A 510 -26.55 -21.95 4.38
C TRP A 510 -27.49 -21.10 5.23
N SER A 511 -27.02 -20.60 6.39
CA SER A 511 -27.79 -19.69 7.26
C SER A 511 -28.21 -18.41 6.55
N ILE A 512 -27.38 -17.87 5.64
CA ILE A 512 -27.71 -16.70 4.83
C ILE A 512 -28.92 -17.01 3.94
N ARG A 513 -28.91 -18.14 3.23
CA ARG A 513 -30.02 -18.55 2.34
C ARG A 513 -31.32 -18.75 3.12
N MET A 514 -31.24 -19.43 4.26
CA MET A 514 -32.42 -19.67 5.10
C MET A 514 -33.04 -18.38 5.64
N VAL A 515 -32.23 -17.38 5.98
CA VAL A 515 -32.74 -16.08 6.43
C VAL A 515 -33.40 -15.31 5.28
N LEU A 516 -32.83 -15.34 4.09
CA LEU A 516 -33.44 -14.73 2.89
C LEU A 516 -34.79 -15.39 2.53
N GLU A 517 -34.88 -16.73 2.59
CA GLU A 517 -36.12 -17.47 2.32
C GLU A 517 -37.22 -17.17 3.35
N ARG A 518 -36.86 -16.93 4.63
CA ARG A 518 -37.81 -16.67 5.71
C ARG A 518 -38.27 -15.22 5.83
N ASN A 519 -37.57 -14.30 5.16
CA ASN A 519 -37.86 -12.88 5.21
C ASN A 519 -38.01 -12.33 3.78
N GLU A 520 -39.24 -12.43 3.26
CA GLU A 520 -39.56 -11.94 1.92
C GLU A 520 -39.24 -10.44 1.79
N GLY A 521 -38.51 -10.06 0.74
CA GLY A 521 -38.11 -8.69 0.49
C GLY A 521 -36.86 -8.22 1.24
N LEU A 522 -36.21 -9.06 2.06
CA LEU A 522 -34.93 -8.74 2.69
C LEU A 522 -33.81 -8.71 1.63
N VAL A 523 -33.07 -7.62 1.58
CA VAL A 523 -31.91 -7.45 0.70
C VAL A 523 -30.63 -7.36 1.53
N LEU A 524 -29.69 -8.28 1.27
CA LEU A 524 -28.41 -8.36 1.95
C LEU A 524 -27.26 -8.08 0.99
N SER A 525 -26.29 -7.27 1.42
CA SER A 525 -25.06 -6.96 0.68
C SER A 525 -23.82 -7.52 1.37
N GLU A 526 -22.81 -7.89 0.59
CA GLU A 526 -21.47 -8.26 1.10
C GLU A 526 -20.61 -7.05 1.39
N PHE A 527 -20.99 -5.88 0.91
CA PHE A 527 -20.26 -4.64 1.05
C PHE A 527 -21.09 -3.60 1.79
N GLY A 528 -20.49 -2.94 2.78
CA GLY A 528 -21.10 -1.78 3.40
C GLY A 528 -21.09 -0.58 2.45
N ARG A 529 -22.20 0.14 2.36
CA ARG A 529 -22.20 1.48 1.76
C ARG A 529 -21.38 2.40 2.66
N SER A 530 -20.42 3.11 2.08
CA SER A 530 -19.59 4.13 2.76
C SER A 530 -20.42 5.28 3.33
#